data_c8a4b5a2bf5620d03eb19a7df93c6837
#
_entry.id   c8a4b5a2bf5620d03eb19a7df93c6837
#
_cell.length_a   1.000
_cell.length_b   1.000
_cell.length_c   1.000
_cell.angle_alpha   90.00
_cell.angle_beta   90.00
_cell.angle_gamma   90.00
#
_symmetry.space_group_name_H-M   'P 1'
#
loop_
_entity.id
_entity.type
_entity.pdbx_description
1 polymer ?
#
loop_
_entity_poly.entity_id
_entity_poly.type
_entity_poly.pdbx_seq_one_letter_code
_entity_poly.pdbx_strand_id
1 'polypeptide(L)'
;MYYSDEIIEEVRSKNDIVDVISGYVKLKKQGSSYFGLCPFHSEKSPSFSVSRDKQMYYCFGCGAGGNVFTFIMEYENYSFVEALKFLAQRAGVELPQEEYSKEAKERADTRSALLEMNKLVAKYYYAQLKTEGGRQAREYLQNRQLSQETITAFGLGYSSKYSDDLFRYLKMKGYSEEMIIKAGLVNVDEKHGVYDKFWNRVMFPIMDVNNRVIGFGGRVMGDGKPKYLNSPETLIFDKSRNLYGLHRARTSRKPYFIVCEGYMDVISLHQAGFTNAVASLGTALTAGHAALIKRYVNEVYLTYDSDEAGTKAALRAAPILREAGVTTRVIRMEPYKDPDEFIKNLGAEAFEERIRKARNSFMFGLEMLEKGYDLNAPEGKTEFLREAARRLARFEEEIERDNYIEAVAKTYHVGYEELKKLVVKVAVQSGMAAPATKPRQTIRQETPKEDGHIRSQKILLTWLIDREELFDQVSRYVTPEDFTVELYRKVAELLYEQHAKGELNPAQIMNYFTEEEEHRAVAALFNTRIKELTTAGEQEKAIKETILRVKEYSIETATRNLDPTDIQGLQRLMNAKKAVQDLHKLHISIN
;
A
#
# COMPACT_ATOMS: atom_id res chain seq x y z
N MET A 1 7.57 -17.66 -12.47
CA MET A 1 7.77 -17.96 -11.04
C MET A 1 9.17 -18.53 -10.88
N TYR A 2 9.88 -18.16 -9.82
CA TYR A 2 11.30 -18.55 -9.65
C TYR A 2 11.47 -19.88 -8.88
N TYR A 3 10.40 -20.41 -8.27
CA TYR A 3 10.39 -21.67 -7.50
C TYR A 3 9.24 -22.53 -7.97
N SER A 4 9.40 -23.86 -7.93
CA SER A 4 8.32 -24.78 -8.28
C SER A 4 7.20 -24.74 -7.23
N ASP A 5 5.98 -25.05 -7.66
CA ASP A 5 4.80 -25.07 -6.78
C ASP A 5 4.99 -26.08 -5.62
N GLU A 6 5.74 -27.17 -5.84
CA GLU A 6 6.07 -28.15 -4.81
C GLU A 6 6.90 -27.56 -3.67
N ILE A 7 7.90 -26.74 -3.99
CA ILE A 7 8.75 -26.08 -2.99
C ILE A 7 7.96 -25.00 -2.24
N ILE A 8 7.15 -24.22 -2.96
CA ILE A 8 6.29 -23.20 -2.35
C ILE A 8 5.33 -23.89 -1.36
N GLU A 9 4.75 -25.01 -1.76
CA GLU A 9 3.84 -25.78 -0.90
C GLU A 9 4.56 -26.47 0.26
N GLU A 10 5.77 -26.97 0.06
CA GLU A 10 6.59 -27.52 1.16
C GLU A 10 6.87 -26.45 2.23
N VAL A 11 7.28 -25.25 1.81
CA VAL A 11 7.52 -24.14 2.74
C VAL A 11 6.21 -23.73 3.42
N ARG A 12 5.11 -23.66 2.68
CA ARG A 12 3.80 -23.32 3.25
C ARG A 12 3.36 -24.33 4.31
N SER A 13 3.39 -25.61 3.99
CA SER A 13 2.89 -26.70 4.86
C SER A 13 3.70 -26.86 6.15
N LYS A 14 5.01 -26.57 6.11
CA LYS A 14 5.89 -26.56 7.29
C LYS A 14 5.75 -25.32 8.18
N ASN A 15 4.96 -24.32 7.77
CA ASN A 15 4.72 -23.09 8.52
C ASN A 15 3.23 -22.98 8.90
N ASP A 16 2.84 -23.59 10.04
CA ASP A 16 1.48 -23.43 10.55
C ASP A 16 1.16 -21.95 10.75
N ILE A 17 0.05 -21.50 10.15
CA ILE A 17 -0.30 -20.09 10.12
C ILE A 17 -0.57 -19.50 11.49
N VAL A 18 -1.16 -20.29 12.42
CA VAL A 18 -1.43 -19.84 13.79
C VAL A 18 -0.12 -19.63 14.54
N ASP A 19 0.85 -20.53 14.34
CA ASP A 19 2.15 -20.46 15.00
C ASP A 19 3.00 -19.29 14.45
N VAL A 20 2.91 -19.02 13.14
CA VAL A 20 3.58 -17.87 12.53
C VAL A 20 2.95 -16.57 13.05
N ILE A 21 1.63 -16.42 12.92
CA ILE A 21 0.92 -15.19 13.27
C ILE A 21 0.97 -14.92 14.76
N SER A 22 1.01 -15.94 15.62
CA SER A 22 1.14 -15.76 17.07
C SER A 22 2.42 -15.05 17.49
N GLY A 23 3.46 -15.07 16.66
CA GLY A 23 4.68 -14.29 16.87
C GLY A 23 4.50 -12.77 16.67
N TYR A 24 3.41 -12.35 16.04
CA TYR A 24 3.11 -10.95 15.68
C TYR A 24 1.85 -10.43 16.36
N VAL A 25 0.84 -11.28 16.50
CA VAL A 25 -0.50 -10.92 17.00
C VAL A 25 -0.87 -11.82 18.18
N LYS A 26 -1.36 -11.22 19.26
CA LYS A 26 -1.88 -11.98 20.41
C LYS A 26 -3.21 -12.63 20.04
N LEU A 27 -3.19 -13.92 19.75
CA LEU A 27 -4.34 -14.70 19.37
C LEU A 27 -5.00 -15.40 20.57
N LYS A 28 -6.34 -15.50 20.57
CA LYS A 28 -7.14 -16.27 21.53
C LYS A 28 -8.02 -17.26 20.76
N LYS A 29 -8.02 -18.52 21.17
CA LYS A 29 -8.86 -19.57 20.56
C LYS A 29 -10.34 -19.30 20.85
N GLN A 30 -11.18 -19.34 19.83
CA GLN A 30 -12.64 -19.24 19.90
C GLN A 30 -13.26 -20.23 18.91
N GLY A 31 -13.79 -21.35 19.41
CA GLY A 31 -14.26 -22.44 18.57
C GLY A 31 -13.11 -23.10 17.77
N SER A 32 -13.29 -23.28 16.46
CA SER A 32 -12.30 -23.82 15.53
C SER A 32 -11.25 -22.79 15.07
N SER A 33 -11.48 -21.50 15.33
CA SER A 33 -10.60 -20.41 14.86
C SER A 33 -9.93 -19.67 16.02
N TYR A 34 -8.94 -18.85 15.69
CA TYR A 34 -8.23 -17.98 16.63
C TYR A 34 -8.53 -16.52 16.28
N PHE A 35 -8.75 -15.67 17.29
CA PHE A 35 -9.10 -14.27 17.11
C PHE A 35 -8.11 -13.34 17.81
N GLY A 36 -7.79 -12.21 17.17
CA GLY A 36 -6.94 -11.16 17.72
C GLY A 36 -7.33 -9.78 17.18
N LEU A 37 -6.62 -8.74 17.64
CA LEU A 37 -6.71 -7.42 17.04
C LEU A 37 -5.94 -7.44 15.71
N CYS A 38 -6.52 -6.86 14.68
CA CYS A 38 -5.92 -6.82 13.35
C CYS A 38 -4.62 -6.00 13.36
N PRO A 39 -3.52 -6.52 12.79
CA PRO A 39 -2.28 -5.77 12.68
C PRO A 39 -2.29 -4.76 11.51
N PHE A 40 -3.26 -4.86 10.60
CA PHE A 40 -3.34 -4.07 9.38
C PHE A 40 -4.27 -2.85 9.49
N HIS A 41 -5.11 -2.77 10.54
CA HIS A 41 -5.91 -1.58 10.83
C HIS A 41 -6.10 -1.41 12.35
N SER A 42 -6.45 -0.20 12.77
CA SER A 42 -6.69 0.10 14.18
C SER A 42 -8.10 -0.28 14.59
N GLU A 43 -8.24 -1.16 15.60
CA GLU A 43 -9.53 -1.59 16.14
C GLU A 43 -9.46 -1.82 17.66
N LYS A 44 -10.62 -1.79 18.33
CA LYS A 44 -10.74 -2.04 19.77
C LYS A 44 -11.30 -3.43 20.10
N SER A 45 -11.98 -4.05 19.17
CA SER A 45 -12.58 -5.38 19.28
C SER A 45 -11.94 -6.34 18.29
N PRO A 46 -11.65 -7.61 18.67
CA PRO A 46 -10.99 -8.56 17.78
C PRO A 46 -11.86 -8.89 16.56
N SER A 47 -11.41 -8.51 15.37
CA SER A 47 -12.03 -8.89 14.09
C SER A 47 -11.12 -9.71 13.18
N PHE A 48 -9.87 -9.91 13.59
CA PHE A 48 -8.86 -10.68 12.86
C PHE A 48 -8.98 -12.16 13.25
N SER A 49 -9.42 -12.98 12.30
CA SER A 49 -9.62 -14.43 12.44
C SER A 49 -8.52 -15.21 11.75
N VAL A 50 -8.01 -16.25 12.40
CA VAL A 50 -7.01 -17.19 11.84
C VAL A 50 -7.57 -18.60 11.96
N SER A 51 -7.73 -19.30 10.84
CA SER A 51 -8.18 -20.69 10.77
C SER A 51 -6.99 -21.62 10.59
N ARG A 52 -6.75 -22.51 11.57
CA ARG A 52 -5.71 -23.53 11.46
C ARG A 52 -6.08 -24.59 10.41
N ASP A 53 -7.35 -24.97 10.33
CA ASP A 53 -7.81 -26.00 9.39
C ASP A 53 -7.68 -25.54 7.94
N LYS A 54 -8.05 -24.28 7.65
CA LYS A 54 -7.92 -23.69 6.31
C LYS A 54 -6.53 -23.14 6.01
N GLN A 55 -5.64 -23.02 6.99
CA GLN A 55 -4.32 -22.36 6.90
C GLN A 55 -4.43 -20.93 6.32
N MET A 56 -5.44 -20.18 6.76
CA MET A 56 -5.77 -18.85 6.28
C MET A 56 -6.11 -17.89 7.41
N TYR A 57 -5.88 -16.61 7.18
CA TYR A 57 -6.41 -15.53 8.03
C TYR A 57 -7.39 -14.65 7.25
N TYR A 58 -8.29 -14.00 7.98
CA TYR A 58 -9.18 -12.99 7.42
C TYR A 58 -9.59 -11.99 8.49
N CYS A 59 -9.57 -10.70 8.15
CA CYS A 59 -10.06 -9.62 9.01
C CYS A 59 -11.44 -9.16 8.58
N PHE A 60 -12.43 -9.34 9.43
CA PHE A 60 -13.81 -8.90 9.16
C PHE A 60 -14.00 -7.37 9.25
N GLY A 61 -12.99 -6.63 9.75
CA GLY A 61 -12.98 -5.17 9.83
C GLY A 61 -12.49 -4.49 8.56
N CYS A 62 -11.32 -4.90 8.04
CA CYS A 62 -10.69 -4.25 6.89
C CYS A 62 -10.62 -5.11 5.62
N GLY A 63 -11.06 -6.38 5.68
CA GLY A 63 -11.02 -7.30 4.54
C GLY A 63 -9.64 -7.88 4.21
N ALA A 64 -8.58 -7.56 4.97
CA ALA A 64 -7.27 -8.18 4.79
C ALA A 64 -7.37 -9.69 5.03
N GLY A 65 -6.83 -10.50 4.12
CA GLY A 65 -6.92 -11.95 4.24
C GLY A 65 -6.01 -12.68 3.26
N GLY A 66 -5.66 -13.93 3.59
CA GLY A 66 -4.78 -14.74 2.78
C GLY A 66 -4.16 -15.90 3.56
N ASN A 67 -3.08 -16.47 3.02
CA ASN A 67 -2.30 -17.52 3.65
C ASN A 67 -1.07 -16.95 4.40
N VAL A 68 -0.18 -17.83 4.85
CA VAL A 68 1.02 -17.44 5.62
C VAL A 68 1.98 -16.55 4.82
N PHE A 69 2.08 -16.74 3.50
CA PHE A 69 2.91 -15.87 2.65
C PHE A 69 2.32 -14.47 2.57
N THR A 70 1.02 -14.37 2.30
CA THR A 70 0.32 -13.09 2.22
C THR A 70 0.47 -12.32 3.53
N PHE A 71 0.34 -13.01 4.69
CA PHE A 71 0.53 -12.37 5.99
C PHE A 71 1.93 -11.77 6.15
N ILE A 72 2.98 -12.52 5.83
CA ILE A 72 4.36 -12.04 5.93
C ILE A 72 4.66 -10.94 4.92
N MET A 73 4.12 -11.05 3.68
CA MET A 73 4.25 -10.01 2.67
C MET A 73 3.64 -8.68 3.13
N GLU A 74 2.43 -8.73 3.69
CA GLU A 74 1.72 -7.54 4.16
C GLU A 74 2.33 -6.97 5.45
N TYR A 75 2.65 -7.83 6.42
CA TYR A 75 3.14 -7.39 7.72
C TYR A 75 4.57 -6.86 7.67
N GLU A 76 5.48 -7.59 7.02
CA GLU A 76 6.90 -7.23 6.90
C GLU A 76 7.20 -6.37 5.66
N ASN A 77 6.18 -6.19 4.80
CA ASN A 77 6.33 -5.52 3.49
C ASN A 77 7.38 -6.21 2.60
N TYR A 78 7.31 -7.54 2.54
CA TYR A 78 8.18 -8.36 1.71
C TYR A 78 7.56 -8.61 0.34
N SER A 79 8.42 -8.77 -0.67
CA SER A 79 8.00 -9.45 -1.91
C SER A 79 7.71 -10.92 -1.63
N PHE A 80 6.99 -11.60 -2.52
CA PHE A 80 6.73 -13.04 -2.39
C PHE A 80 8.03 -13.86 -2.20
N VAL A 81 9.07 -13.55 -2.96
CA VAL A 81 10.37 -14.23 -2.86
C VAL A 81 11.05 -13.98 -1.50
N GLU A 82 10.95 -12.77 -0.96
CA GLU A 82 11.47 -12.45 0.38
C GLU A 82 10.68 -13.18 1.47
N ALA A 83 9.36 -13.23 1.36
CA ALA A 83 8.50 -13.98 2.28
C ALA A 83 8.76 -15.49 2.21
N LEU A 84 8.93 -16.05 1.01
CA LEU A 84 9.30 -17.46 0.81
C LEU A 84 10.65 -17.78 1.47
N LYS A 85 11.68 -16.96 1.24
CA LYS A 85 13.01 -17.15 1.85
C LYS A 85 12.95 -17.06 3.38
N PHE A 86 12.19 -16.11 3.91
CA PHE A 86 11.99 -15.95 5.35
C PHE A 86 11.31 -17.17 5.98
N LEU A 87 10.23 -17.65 5.38
CA LEU A 87 9.48 -18.81 5.87
C LEU A 87 10.25 -20.13 5.66
N ALA A 88 11.01 -20.27 4.56
CA ALA A 88 11.89 -21.40 4.33
C ALA A 88 12.98 -21.49 5.40
N GLN A 89 13.65 -20.38 5.72
CA GLN A 89 14.63 -20.32 6.80
C GLN A 89 14.02 -20.69 8.16
N ARG A 90 12.81 -20.21 8.46
CA ARG A 90 12.09 -20.53 9.69
C ARG A 90 11.76 -22.02 9.80
N ALA A 91 11.38 -22.65 8.69
CA ALA A 91 10.99 -24.07 8.62
C ALA A 91 12.17 -25.03 8.41
N GLY A 92 13.39 -24.54 8.22
CA GLY A 92 14.54 -25.36 7.88
C GLY A 92 14.44 -26.01 6.50
N VAL A 93 13.74 -25.40 5.56
CA VAL A 93 13.63 -25.86 4.17
C VAL A 93 14.77 -25.24 3.36
N GLU A 94 15.61 -26.10 2.79
CA GLU A 94 16.63 -25.66 1.84
C GLU A 94 15.97 -25.34 0.49
N LEU A 95 15.99 -24.06 0.13
CA LEU A 95 15.53 -23.65 -1.19
C LEU A 95 16.59 -24.06 -2.22
N PRO A 96 16.21 -24.66 -3.36
CA PRO A 96 17.14 -24.94 -4.44
C PRO A 96 17.89 -23.66 -4.81
N GLN A 97 19.17 -23.79 -5.08
CA GLN A 97 19.92 -22.68 -5.66
C GLN A 97 19.28 -22.38 -7.00
N GLU A 98 18.72 -21.14 -7.11
CA GLU A 98 18.03 -20.70 -8.31
C GLU A 98 18.96 -20.91 -9.50
N GLU A 99 18.54 -21.68 -10.52
CA GLU A 99 19.08 -21.59 -11.87
C GLU A 99 18.62 -20.25 -12.47
N TYR A 100 19.21 -19.18 -11.97
CA TYR A 100 19.08 -17.89 -12.63
C TYR A 100 19.65 -18.00 -14.04
N SER A 101 19.03 -17.31 -15.00
CA SER A 101 19.81 -16.95 -16.20
C SER A 101 21.09 -16.26 -15.70
N LYS A 102 22.20 -16.49 -16.35
CA LYS A 102 23.51 -15.94 -15.94
C LYS A 102 23.41 -14.44 -15.60
N GLU A 103 22.61 -13.69 -16.35
CA GLU A 103 22.34 -12.27 -16.16
C GLU A 103 21.54 -11.96 -14.88
N ALA A 104 20.54 -12.78 -14.53
CA ALA A 104 19.75 -12.58 -13.32
C ALA A 104 20.58 -12.86 -12.05
N LYS A 105 21.48 -13.85 -12.10
CA LYS A 105 22.42 -14.15 -11.04
C LYS A 105 23.44 -13.01 -10.87
N GLU A 106 24.06 -12.55 -11.94
CA GLU A 106 24.98 -11.41 -11.93
C GLU A 106 24.32 -10.14 -11.38
N ARG A 107 23.04 -9.90 -11.71
CA ARG A 107 22.25 -8.78 -11.17
C ARG A 107 21.99 -8.92 -9.68
N ALA A 108 21.65 -10.11 -9.19
CA ALA A 108 21.42 -10.39 -7.76
C ALA A 108 22.72 -10.26 -6.95
N ASP A 109 23.83 -10.80 -7.47
CA ASP A 109 25.15 -10.70 -6.86
C ASP A 109 25.62 -9.24 -6.79
N THR A 110 25.42 -8.48 -7.88
CA THR A 110 25.71 -7.03 -7.93
C THR A 110 24.88 -6.27 -6.90
N ARG A 111 23.57 -6.57 -6.78
CA ARG A 111 22.68 -5.95 -5.79
C ARG A 111 23.18 -6.22 -4.36
N SER A 112 23.55 -7.45 -4.04
CA SER A 112 24.08 -7.82 -2.73
C SER A 112 25.40 -7.11 -2.42
N ALA A 113 26.32 -7.06 -3.37
CA ALA A 113 27.59 -6.37 -3.24
C ALA A 113 27.40 -4.85 -3.01
N LEU A 114 26.46 -4.21 -3.70
CA LEU A 114 26.12 -2.79 -3.51
C LEU A 114 25.57 -2.51 -2.10
N LEU A 115 24.69 -3.37 -1.57
CA LEU A 115 24.14 -3.24 -0.22
C LEU A 115 25.23 -3.38 0.86
N GLU A 116 26.13 -4.39 0.72
CA GLU A 116 27.25 -4.56 1.66
C GLU A 116 28.24 -3.38 1.57
N MET A 117 28.52 -2.88 0.37
CA MET A 117 29.37 -1.70 0.19
C MET A 117 28.73 -0.47 0.86
N ASN A 118 27.45 -0.18 0.65
CA ASN A 118 26.77 0.95 1.27
C ASN A 118 26.74 0.84 2.80
N LYS A 119 26.54 -0.36 3.34
CA LYS A 119 26.65 -0.63 4.78
C LYS A 119 28.05 -0.32 5.32
N LEU A 120 29.09 -0.72 4.59
CA LEU A 120 30.47 -0.40 4.94
C LEU A 120 30.73 1.11 4.90
N VAL A 121 30.27 1.80 3.86
CA VAL A 121 30.39 3.25 3.68
C VAL A 121 29.65 4.02 4.77
N ALA A 122 28.47 3.59 5.18
CA ALA A 122 27.74 4.19 6.30
C ALA A 122 28.56 4.10 7.61
N LYS A 123 29.17 2.94 7.89
CA LYS A 123 30.06 2.76 9.04
C LYS A 123 31.29 3.66 8.95
N TYR A 124 31.87 3.77 7.75
CA TYR A 124 33.02 4.65 7.50
C TYR A 124 32.65 6.13 7.80
N TYR A 125 31.58 6.65 7.24
CA TYR A 125 31.14 8.03 7.49
C TYR A 125 30.79 8.27 8.97
N TYR A 126 30.16 7.30 9.63
CA TYR A 126 29.89 7.41 11.07
C TYR A 126 31.17 7.46 11.91
N ALA A 127 32.18 6.68 11.54
CA ALA A 127 33.49 6.74 12.19
C ALA A 127 34.20 8.07 11.92
N GLN A 128 34.15 8.59 10.70
CA GLN A 128 34.73 9.89 10.33
C GLN A 128 34.14 11.06 11.13
N LEU A 129 32.85 11.01 11.45
CA LEU A 129 32.20 12.03 12.30
C LEU A 129 32.86 12.12 13.68
N LYS A 130 33.42 11.03 14.20
CA LYS A 130 34.05 10.96 15.53
C LYS A 130 35.51 11.40 15.53
N THR A 131 36.16 11.54 14.36
CA THR A 131 37.54 11.98 14.23
C THR A 131 37.69 13.49 14.44
N GLU A 132 38.92 13.97 14.56
CA GLU A 132 39.19 15.41 14.62
C GLU A 132 38.72 16.13 13.34
N GLY A 133 38.88 15.48 12.17
CA GLY A 133 38.36 16.00 10.90
C GLY A 133 36.85 16.24 10.89
N GLY A 134 36.08 15.47 11.68
CA GLY A 134 34.63 15.61 11.82
C GLY A 134 34.16 16.69 12.80
N ARG A 135 35.06 17.44 13.44
CA ARG A 135 34.70 18.44 14.47
C ARG A 135 33.64 19.44 13.98
N GLN A 136 33.87 20.06 12.85
CA GLN A 136 32.91 21.03 12.27
C GLN A 136 31.54 20.43 12.02
N ALA A 137 31.48 19.19 11.58
CA ALA A 137 30.22 18.47 11.37
C ALA A 137 29.51 18.17 12.70
N ARG A 138 30.25 17.79 13.76
CA ARG A 138 29.68 17.61 15.10
C ARG A 138 29.12 18.91 15.66
N GLU A 139 29.88 20.01 15.57
CA GLU A 139 29.44 21.36 15.98
C GLU A 139 28.15 21.77 15.24
N TYR A 140 28.07 21.50 13.93
CA TYR A 140 26.87 21.75 13.18
C TYR A 140 25.67 20.96 13.72
N LEU A 141 25.82 19.65 13.99
CA LEU A 141 24.74 18.81 14.52
C LEU A 141 24.33 19.22 15.93
N GLN A 142 25.30 19.67 16.78
CA GLN A 142 25.03 20.23 18.10
C GLN A 142 24.28 21.56 18.03
N ASN A 143 24.66 22.45 17.11
CA ASN A 143 23.96 23.72 16.88
C ASN A 143 22.54 23.49 16.35
N ARG A 144 22.31 22.33 15.68
CA ARG A 144 20.97 21.84 15.31
C ARG A 144 20.23 21.16 16.47
N GLN A 145 20.81 21.16 17.69
CA GLN A 145 20.22 20.58 18.91
C GLN A 145 19.91 19.08 18.79
N LEU A 146 20.65 18.32 17.97
CA LEU A 146 20.47 16.89 17.87
C LEU A 146 21.17 16.16 19.01
N SER A 147 20.45 15.26 19.68
CA SER A 147 21.00 14.41 20.72
C SER A 147 21.93 13.33 20.15
N GLN A 148 22.84 12.83 20.98
CA GLN A 148 23.75 11.76 20.57
C GLN A 148 22.98 10.47 20.21
N GLU A 149 21.85 10.22 20.89
CA GLU A 149 20.95 9.12 20.61
C GLU A 149 20.37 9.24 19.19
N THR A 150 19.90 10.45 18.84
CA THR A 150 19.34 10.73 17.51
C THR A 150 20.40 10.60 16.41
N ILE A 151 21.60 11.16 16.62
CA ILE A 151 22.73 11.03 15.70
C ILE A 151 23.07 9.55 15.44
N THR A 152 23.10 8.76 16.51
CA THR A 152 23.37 7.31 16.42
C THR A 152 22.23 6.57 15.76
N ALA A 153 20.99 6.89 16.13
CA ALA A 153 19.79 6.23 15.63
C ALA A 153 19.60 6.42 14.12
N PHE A 154 19.96 7.59 13.59
CA PHE A 154 19.92 7.86 12.15
C PHE A 154 21.23 7.54 11.43
N GLY A 155 22.28 7.12 12.15
CA GLY A 155 23.58 6.78 11.60
C GLY A 155 24.28 7.96 10.93
N LEU A 156 24.06 9.18 11.43
CA LEU A 156 24.63 10.38 10.82
C LEU A 156 26.15 10.31 10.80
N GLY A 157 26.75 10.75 9.71
CA GLY A 157 28.18 10.65 9.47
C GLY A 157 28.80 11.93 8.92
N TYR A 158 30.07 11.83 8.56
CA TYR A 158 30.80 12.89 7.90
C TYR A 158 31.66 12.33 6.78
N SER A 159 31.62 12.94 5.62
CA SER A 159 32.57 12.70 4.54
C SER A 159 33.71 13.70 4.64
N SER A 160 34.96 13.18 4.61
CA SER A 160 36.19 13.97 4.75
C SER A 160 36.21 15.15 3.76
N LYS A 161 37.04 16.15 4.10
CA LYS A 161 37.29 17.28 3.20
C LYS A 161 38.12 16.93 1.97
N TYR A 162 38.73 15.75 1.93
CA TYR A 162 39.50 15.27 0.81
C TYR A 162 38.61 14.52 -0.17
N SER A 163 38.85 14.72 -1.44
CA SER A 163 37.95 14.24 -2.51
C SER A 163 38.20 12.81 -2.98
N ASP A 164 39.07 12.06 -2.32
CA ASP A 164 39.45 10.69 -2.71
C ASP A 164 39.59 9.72 -1.52
N ASP A 165 39.29 10.18 -0.30
CA ASP A 165 39.44 9.37 0.91
C ASP A 165 38.55 8.12 0.92
N LEU A 166 37.29 8.25 0.51
CA LEU A 166 36.37 7.12 0.42
C LEU A 166 36.77 6.15 -0.69
N PHE A 167 37.14 6.68 -1.86
CA PHE A 167 37.59 5.86 -2.99
C PHE A 167 38.79 5.00 -2.59
N ARG A 168 39.85 5.60 -1.99
CA ARG A 168 41.02 4.87 -1.50
C ARG A 168 40.62 3.82 -0.45
N TYR A 169 39.75 4.16 0.48
CA TYR A 169 39.27 3.24 1.50
C TYR A 169 38.59 2.01 0.88
N LEU A 170 37.70 2.21 -0.12
CA LEU A 170 37.00 1.13 -0.78
C LEU A 170 37.94 0.27 -1.62
N LYS A 171 38.93 0.87 -2.29
CA LYS A 171 39.98 0.12 -3.00
C LYS A 171 40.80 -0.76 -2.05
N MET A 172 41.17 -0.26 -0.86
CA MET A 172 41.84 -1.08 0.17
C MET A 172 40.97 -2.21 0.71
N LYS A 173 39.63 -2.06 0.66
CA LYS A 173 38.68 -3.12 1.03
C LYS A 173 38.44 -4.12 -0.11
N GLY A 174 39.11 -4.00 -1.26
CA GLY A 174 39.07 -4.94 -2.36
C GLY A 174 37.96 -4.70 -3.39
N TYR A 175 37.23 -3.59 -3.30
CA TYR A 175 36.21 -3.27 -4.29
C TYR A 175 36.83 -2.79 -5.62
N SER A 176 36.27 -3.26 -6.74
CA SER A 176 36.66 -2.76 -8.07
C SER A 176 36.14 -1.34 -8.30
N GLU A 177 36.86 -0.58 -9.12
CA GLU A 177 36.44 0.77 -9.49
C GLU A 177 35.05 0.77 -10.15
N GLU A 178 34.80 -0.17 -11.04
CA GLU A 178 33.50 -0.34 -11.70
C GLU A 178 32.36 -0.50 -10.68
N MET A 179 32.56 -1.30 -9.62
CA MET A 179 31.54 -1.52 -8.59
C MET A 179 31.31 -0.25 -7.76
N ILE A 180 32.38 0.53 -7.46
CA ILE A 180 32.28 1.79 -6.72
C ILE A 180 31.51 2.84 -7.56
N ILE A 181 31.73 2.88 -8.87
CA ILE A 181 30.99 3.73 -9.80
C ILE A 181 29.51 3.31 -9.85
N LYS A 182 29.22 2.01 -9.98
CA LYS A 182 27.84 1.47 -9.96
C LYS A 182 27.09 1.79 -8.66
N ALA A 183 27.80 1.93 -7.54
CA ALA A 183 27.23 2.36 -6.26
C ALA A 183 26.89 3.86 -6.22
N GLY A 184 27.34 4.65 -7.19
CA GLY A 184 27.12 6.09 -7.22
C GLY A 184 27.84 6.85 -6.11
N LEU A 185 28.95 6.32 -5.61
CA LEU A 185 29.74 6.88 -4.52
C LEU A 185 30.85 7.81 -5.02
N VAL A 186 31.22 7.71 -6.27
CA VAL A 186 32.22 8.51 -6.93
C VAL A 186 31.70 9.12 -8.22
N ASN A 187 32.35 10.19 -8.66
CA ASN A 187 32.21 10.77 -10.00
C ASN A 187 33.48 10.46 -10.81
N VAL A 188 33.35 10.46 -12.12
CA VAL A 188 34.46 10.28 -13.06
C VAL A 188 34.43 11.44 -14.04
N ASP A 189 35.53 12.14 -14.19
CA ASP A 189 35.70 13.13 -15.25
C ASP A 189 37.10 13.02 -15.89
N GLU A 190 37.24 13.58 -17.10
CA GLU A 190 38.47 13.47 -17.89
C GLU A 190 39.67 14.22 -17.29
N LYS A 191 39.41 15.26 -16.46
CA LYS A 191 40.46 16.11 -15.90
C LYS A 191 40.95 15.64 -14.54
N HIS A 192 40.02 15.14 -13.71
CA HIS A 192 40.28 14.82 -12.31
C HIS A 192 40.31 13.31 -12.03
N GLY A 193 39.97 12.48 -13.04
CA GLY A 193 39.83 11.05 -12.86
C GLY A 193 38.64 10.67 -11.97
N VAL A 194 38.84 9.69 -11.09
CA VAL A 194 37.81 9.23 -10.14
C VAL A 194 37.96 10.01 -8.81
N TYR A 195 36.87 10.60 -8.36
CA TYR A 195 36.83 11.34 -7.09
C TYR A 195 35.52 11.11 -6.34
N ASP A 196 35.55 11.24 -5.01
CA ASP A 196 34.41 11.03 -4.15
C ASP A 196 33.25 11.96 -4.52
N LYS A 197 32.04 11.40 -4.65
CA LYS A 197 30.83 12.20 -4.90
C LYS A 197 30.51 13.12 -3.71
N PHE A 198 30.72 12.59 -2.50
CA PHE A 198 30.46 13.31 -1.24
C PHE A 198 31.80 13.64 -0.56
N TRP A 199 32.11 14.90 -0.45
CA TRP A 199 33.26 15.39 0.30
C TRP A 199 32.89 16.66 1.07
N ASN A 200 33.45 16.82 2.25
CA ASN A 200 33.15 17.90 3.20
C ASN A 200 31.64 18.06 3.48
N ARG A 201 30.96 16.94 3.81
CA ARG A 201 29.51 16.92 4.04
C ARG A 201 29.14 16.17 5.30
N VAL A 202 28.10 16.64 6.01
CA VAL A 202 27.34 15.79 6.94
C VAL A 202 26.55 14.79 6.10
N MET A 203 26.65 13.52 6.47
CA MET A 203 26.07 12.40 5.70
C MET A 203 24.84 11.83 6.38
N PHE A 204 23.82 11.60 5.58
CA PHE A 204 22.52 11.03 5.94
C PHE A 204 22.35 9.70 5.21
N PRO A 205 22.54 8.54 5.86
CA PRO A 205 22.24 7.26 5.22
C PRO A 205 20.75 7.17 4.87
N ILE A 206 20.45 6.75 3.65
CA ILE A 206 19.09 6.50 3.18
C ILE A 206 18.85 5.00 3.32
N MET A 207 17.82 4.63 4.09
CA MET A 207 17.44 3.25 4.35
C MET A 207 16.25 2.83 3.50
N ASP A 208 16.24 1.58 3.05
CA ASP A 208 15.02 0.95 2.56
C ASP A 208 14.12 0.50 3.74
N VAL A 209 12.95 -0.02 3.43
CA VAL A 209 12.00 -0.52 4.46
C VAL A 209 12.56 -1.64 5.32
N ASN A 210 13.57 -2.37 4.84
CA ASN A 210 14.25 -3.46 5.54
C ASN A 210 15.50 -3.00 6.31
N ASN A 211 15.63 -1.70 6.53
CA ASN A 211 16.74 -1.10 7.28
C ASN A 211 18.13 -1.34 6.63
N ARG A 212 18.18 -1.50 5.29
CA ARG A 212 19.41 -1.62 4.52
C ARG A 212 19.78 -0.27 3.92
N VAL A 213 21.04 0.10 3.94
CA VAL A 213 21.53 1.37 3.36
C VAL A 213 21.53 1.26 1.83
N ILE A 214 20.68 2.04 1.18
CA ILE A 214 20.51 2.03 -0.28
C ILE A 214 21.14 3.24 -0.98
N GLY A 215 21.47 4.29 -0.22
CA GLY A 215 22.08 5.51 -0.73
C GLY A 215 22.40 6.49 0.39
N PHE A 216 22.78 7.69 0.00
CA PHE A 216 23.19 8.74 0.93
C PHE A 216 22.67 10.10 0.48
N GLY A 217 22.32 10.94 1.46
CA GLY A 217 22.24 12.39 1.34
C GLY A 217 23.47 13.04 1.97
N GLY A 218 23.89 14.18 1.45
CA GLY A 218 25.03 14.90 2.02
C GLY A 218 24.79 16.40 2.05
N ARG A 219 24.87 17.03 3.24
CA ARG A 219 24.80 18.47 3.41
C ARG A 219 26.21 19.05 3.48
N VAL A 220 26.54 19.98 2.60
CA VAL A 220 27.88 20.59 2.56
C VAL A 220 28.18 21.39 3.85
N MET A 221 29.43 21.31 4.30
CA MET A 221 29.97 22.19 5.34
C MET A 221 30.57 23.42 4.68
N GLY A 222 30.25 24.62 5.22
CA GLY A 222 30.62 25.92 4.62
C GLY A 222 29.72 26.29 3.42
N ASP A 223 30.25 27.15 2.53
CA ASP A 223 29.50 27.82 1.44
C ASP A 223 29.46 27.04 0.11
N GLY A 224 29.83 25.76 0.13
CA GLY A 224 29.82 24.91 -1.06
C GLY A 224 28.41 24.70 -1.64
N LYS A 225 28.31 24.48 -2.94
CA LYS A 225 27.07 24.19 -3.66
C LYS A 225 27.16 22.82 -4.33
N PRO A 226 26.04 22.07 -4.44
CA PRO A 226 24.74 22.34 -3.86
C PRO A 226 24.70 22.12 -2.34
N LYS A 227 23.82 22.84 -1.61
CA LYS A 227 23.63 22.71 -0.17
C LYS A 227 23.35 21.27 0.25
N TYR A 228 22.44 20.60 -0.45
CA TYR A 228 22.18 19.17 -0.31
C TYR A 228 22.46 18.44 -1.63
N LEU A 229 23.06 17.27 -1.52
CA LEU A 229 23.39 16.39 -2.63
C LEU A 229 22.93 14.97 -2.26
N ASN A 230 22.28 14.28 -3.19
CA ASN A 230 21.82 12.91 -3.01
C ASN A 230 22.57 11.93 -3.92
N SER A 231 22.61 10.64 -3.53
CA SER A 231 23.04 9.57 -4.42
C SER A 231 22.27 9.62 -5.75
N PRO A 232 22.88 9.24 -6.87
CA PRO A 232 22.17 9.03 -8.12
C PRO A 232 21.24 7.81 -8.01
N GLU A 233 20.40 7.60 -9.01
CA GLU A 233 19.68 6.35 -9.19
C GLU A 233 20.68 5.20 -9.39
N THR A 234 20.42 4.06 -8.72
CA THR A 234 21.27 2.85 -8.82
C THR A 234 20.39 1.61 -8.87
N LEU A 235 20.99 0.43 -9.03
CA LEU A 235 20.27 -0.85 -8.96
C LEU A 235 19.50 -1.06 -7.65
N ILE A 236 19.91 -0.37 -6.56
CA ILE A 236 19.32 -0.51 -5.21
C ILE A 236 18.60 0.74 -4.73
N PHE A 237 18.66 1.84 -5.45
CA PHE A 237 18.09 3.13 -5.04
C PHE A 237 17.30 3.82 -6.15
N ASP A 238 16.01 4.00 -5.90
CA ASP A 238 15.07 4.75 -6.73
C ASP A 238 14.43 5.84 -5.86
N LYS A 239 14.72 7.11 -6.14
CA LYS A 239 14.21 8.27 -5.38
C LYS A 239 12.70 8.40 -5.47
N SER A 240 12.10 7.99 -6.57
CA SER A 240 10.65 8.11 -6.81
C SER A 240 9.82 7.10 -6.02
N ARG A 241 10.46 6.11 -5.42
CA ARG A 241 9.83 4.99 -4.68
C ARG A 241 10.38 4.80 -3.26
N ASN A 242 11.20 5.74 -2.77
CA ASN A 242 11.75 5.69 -1.42
C ASN A 242 11.51 6.99 -0.68
N LEU A 243 11.19 6.88 0.61
CA LEU A 243 11.00 8.01 1.52
C LEU A 243 12.02 7.92 2.66
N TYR A 244 12.67 9.03 2.96
CA TYR A 244 13.55 9.12 4.12
C TYR A 244 12.76 8.94 5.42
N GLY A 245 13.28 8.15 6.34
CA GLY A 245 12.63 7.87 7.62
C GLY A 245 11.56 6.77 7.58
N LEU A 246 11.17 6.27 6.39
CA LEU A 246 10.08 5.29 6.25
C LEU A 246 10.35 3.98 7.03
N HIS A 247 11.59 3.49 7.05
CA HIS A 247 11.97 2.29 7.80
C HIS A 247 11.63 2.36 9.30
N ARG A 248 11.53 3.58 9.85
CA ARG A 248 11.09 3.87 11.22
C ARG A 248 9.60 4.18 11.28
N ALA A 249 9.12 5.02 10.37
CA ALA A 249 7.74 5.48 10.36
C ALA A 249 6.73 4.33 10.17
N ARG A 250 7.09 3.28 9.44
CA ARG A 250 6.25 2.09 9.23
C ARG A 250 5.91 1.33 10.52
N THR A 251 6.74 1.46 11.56
CA THR A 251 6.51 0.83 12.86
C THR A 251 5.79 1.74 13.86
N SER A 252 5.47 2.96 13.47
CA SER A 252 4.72 3.90 14.29
C SER A 252 3.28 3.43 14.49
N ARG A 253 2.74 3.65 15.70
CA ARG A 253 1.33 3.35 16.02
C ARG A 253 0.35 4.46 15.61
N LYS A 254 0.85 5.56 15.04
CA LYS A 254 0.00 6.65 14.53
C LYS A 254 -0.66 6.22 13.22
N PRO A 255 -1.98 6.46 13.02
CA PRO A 255 -2.69 6.03 11.80
C PRO A 255 -2.44 6.96 10.59
N TYR A 256 -1.44 7.81 10.66
CA TYR A 256 -1.09 8.78 9.63
C TYR A 256 0.42 9.00 9.57
N PHE A 257 0.92 9.47 8.43
CA PHE A 257 2.29 9.98 8.30
C PHE A 257 2.32 11.52 8.27
N ILE A 258 3.46 12.06 8.72
CA ILE A 258 3.82 13.47 8.57
C ILE A 258 4.85 13.51 7.44
N VAL A 259 4.52 14.21 6.34
CA VAL A 259 5.37 14.29 5.14
C VAL A 259 6.04 15.65 5.10
N CYS A 260 7.37 15.65 5.22
CA CYS A 260 8.25 16.82 5.26
C CYS A 260 9.02 16.98 3.94
N GLU A 261 9.75 18.09 3.78
CA GLU A 261 10.61 18.33 2.63
C GLU A 261 12.01 17.72 2.77
N GLY A 262 12.58 17.74 3.98
CA GLY A 262 14.00 17.50 4.18
C GLY A 262 14.36 16.50 5.26
N TYR A 263 15.66 16.14 5.25
CA TYR A 263 16.26 15.23 6.22
C TYR A 263 16.15 15.76 7.66
N MET A 264 16.44 17.06 7.84
CA MET A 264 16.48 17.66 9.18
C MET A 264 15.11 17.72 9.82
N ASP A 265 14.06 18.00 9.04
CA ASP A 265 12.69 18.03 9.52
C ASP A 265 12.27 16.66 10.08
N VAL A 266 12.54 15.60 9.31
CA VAL A 266 12.28 14.22 9.75
C VAL A 266 13.03 13.91 11.03
N ILE A 267 14.33 14.20 11.08
CA ILE A 267 15.18 13.88 12.24
C ILE A 267 14.71 14.64 13.48
N SER A 268 14.42 15.94 13.36
CA SER A 268 13.94 16.76 14.46
C SER A 268 12.57 16.32 14.97
N LEU A 269 11.65 15.98 14.07
CA LEU A 269 10.35 15.44 14.42
C LEU A 269 10.46 14.08 15.13
N HIS A 270 11.32 13.17 14.63
CA HIS A 270 11.56 11.89 15.31
C HIS A 270 12.16 12.09 16.71
N GLN A 271 13.10 13.02 16.87
CA GLN A 271 13.67 13.38 18.18
C GLN A 271 12.60 13.90 19.14
N ALA A 272 11.63 14.67 18.61
CA ALA A 272 10.50 15.18 19.38
C ALA A 272 9.38 14.16 19.64
N GLY A 273 9.54 12.89 19.20
CA GLY A 273 8.58 11.81 19.42
C GLY A 273 7.62 11.54 18.26
N PHE A 274 7.67 12.31 17.18
CA PHE A 274 6.84 12.08 15.98
C PHE A 274 7.52 11.08 15.03
N THR A 275 7.57 9.81 15.46
CA THR A 275 8.27 8.73 14.75
C THR A 275 7.62 8.31 13.42
N ASN A 276 6.49 8.91 13.07
CA ASN A 276 5.74 8.75 11.83
C ASN A 276 6.08 9.83 10.77
N ALA A 277 7.16 10.59 10.96
CA ALA A 277 7.61 11.57 9.98
C ALA A 277 8.47 10.93 8.87
N VAL A 278 8.24 11.36 7.62
CA VAL A 278 8.97 10.92 6.42
C VAL A 278 9.21 12.11 5.50
N ALA A 279 10.19 12.01 4.60
CA ALA A 279 10.41 13.03 3.57
C ALA A 279 10.73 12.43 2.21
N SER A 280 10.44 13.18 1.15
CA SER A 280 10.96 12.89 -0.19
C SER A 280 12.46 13.17 -0.27
N LEU A 281 13.13 12.58 -1.27
CA LEU A 281 14.59 12.58 -1.37
C LEU A 281 15.11 13.62 -2.38
N GLY A 282 14.71 14.89 -2.18
CA GLY A 282 15.09 16.00 -3.06
C GLY A 282 14.38 15.95 -4.41
N THR A 283 13.22 15.32 -4.45
CA THR A 283 12.28 15.30 -5.58
C THR A 283 10.89 15.70 -5.10
N ALA A 284 10.04 16.18 -6.01
CA ALA A 284 8.63 16.34 -5.69
C ALA A 284 8.01 14.98 -5.33
N LEU A 285 6.93 14.99 -4.55
CA LEU A 285 6.17 13.78 -4.24
C LEU A 285 5.60 13.18 -5.54
N THR A 286 5.81 11.88 -5.73
CA THR A 286 5.43 11.14 -6.95
C THR A 286 4.26 10.20 -6.68
N ALA A 287 3.64 9.66 -7.74
CA ALA A 287 2.65 8.58 -7.63
C ALA A 287 3.25 7.33 -6.94
N GLY A 288 4.54 7.03 -7.17
CA GLY A 288 5.25 5.94 -6.48
C GLY A 288 5.34 6.17 -4.97
N HIS A 289 5.60 7.41 -4.53
CA HIS A 289 5.55 7.77 -3.11
C HIS A 289 4.14 7.65 -2.53
N ALA A 290 3.12 8.10 -3.25
CA ALA A 290 1.73 8.00 -2.80
C ALA A 290 1.27 6.54 -2.65
N ALA A 291 1.59 5.69 -3.63
CA ALA A 291 1.32 4.26 -3.55
C ALA A 291 2.07 3.59 -2.38
N LEU A 292 3.31 4.00 -2.12
CA LEU A 292 4.09 3.51 -0.98
C LEU A 292 3.47 3.95 0.35
N ILE A 293 3.06 5.21 0.50
CA ILE A 293 2.39 5.74 1.69
C ILE A 293 1.08 5.00 1.96
N LYS A 294 0.28 4.76 0.90
CA LYS A 294 -1.02 4.08 0.99
C LYS A 294 -0.94 2.69 1.60
N ARG A 295 0.19 1.99 1.46
CA ARG A 295 0.41 0.66 2.07
C ARG A 295 0.43 0.70 3.59
N TYR A 296 0.74 1.85 4.19
CA TYR A 296 0.91 1.98 5.64
C TYR A 296 -0.16 2.81 6.30
N VAL A 297 -0.65 3.86 5.62
CA VAL A 297 -1.62 4.80 6.20
C VAL A 297 -2.61 5.30 5.16
N ASN A 298 -3.81 5.68 5.62
CA ASN A 298 -4.84 6.29 4.78
C ASN A 298 -4.90 7.82 4.91
N GLU A 299 -4.09 8.41 5.79
CA GLU A 299 -4.07 9.86 6.02
C GLU A 299 -2.63 10.36 6.12
N VAL A 300 -2.37 11.53 5.56
CA VAL A 300 -1.08 12.24 5.69
C VAL A 300 -1.29 13.69 6.07
N TYR A 301 -0.29 14.20 6.78
CA TYR A 301 -0.15 15.61 7.13
C TYR A 301 1.07 16.16 6.42
N LEU A 302 0.86 17.04 5.43
CA LEU A 302 1.94 17.73 4.74
C LEU A 302 2.43 18.88 5.62
N THR A 303 3.72 18.91 5.87
CA THR A 303 4.39 19.98 6.61
C THR A 303 5.61 20.44 5.82
N TYR A 304 5.35 21.18 4.75
CA TYR A 304 6.35 21.76 3.88
C TYR A 304 6.74 23.16 4.35
N ASP A 305 7.84 23.69 3.82
CA ASP A 305 8.32 25.04 4.17
C ASP A 305 7.19 26.07 4.02
N SER A 306 7.15 27.06 4.92
CA SER A 306 6.10 28.09 4.94
C SER A 306 6.25 29.13 3.82
N ASP A 307 7.25 28.97 2.95
CA ASP A 307 7.47 29.84 1.80
C ASP A 307 6.58 29.49 0.60
N GLU A 308 6.65 30.31 -0.46
CA GLU A 308 5.88 30.12 -1.67
C GLU A 308 6.20 28.77 -2.38
N ALA A 309 7.46 28.33 -2.32
CA ALA A 309 7.89 27.10 -2.96
C ALA A 309 7.30 25.87 -2.26
N GLY A 310 7.35 25.82 -0.92
CA GLY A 310 6.75 24.76 -0.11
C GLY A 310 5.22 24.75 -0.24
N THR A 311 4.57 25.92 -0.26
CA THR A 311 3.13 26.01 -0.53
C THR A 311 2.77 25.41 -1.90
N LYS A 312 3.52 25.74 -2.96
CA LYS A 312 3.32 25.16 -4.30
C LYS A 312 3.59 23.65 -4.32
N ALA A 313 4.57 23.18 -3.54
CA ALA A 313 4.87 21.77 -3.41
C ALA A 313 3.72 21.01 -2.72
N ALA A 314 3.15 21.55 -1.63
CA ALA A 314 1.98 20.98 -0.96
C ALA A 314 0.75 20.88 -1.90
N LEU A 315 0.49 21.94 -2.65
CA LEU A 315 -0.62 21.97 -3.63
C LEU A 315 -0.43 20.98 -4.78
N ARG A 316 0.81 20.66 -5.16
CA ARG A 316 1.10 19.61 -6.17
C ARG A 316 1.00 18.21 -5.59
N ALA A 317 1.42 18.00 -4.34
CA ALA A 317 1.39 16.71 -3.68
C ALA A 317 -0.04 16.22 -3.37
N ALA A 318 -0.93 17.14 -2.97
CA ALA A 318 -2.28 16.80 -2.52
C ALA A 318 -3.13 16.04 -3.56
N PRO A 319 -3.20 16.43 -4.85
CA PRO A 319 -3.90 15.66 -5.87
C PRO A 319 -3.35 14.26 -6.06
N ILE A 320 -2.01 14.10 -6.08
CA ILE A 320 -1.33 12.80 -6.27
C ILE A 320 -1.67 11.83 -5.12
N LEU A 321 -1.69 12.34 -3.88
CA LEU A 321 -2.07 11.55 -2.71
C LEU A 321 -3.55 11.17 -2.74
N ARG A 322 -4.42 12.09 -3.16
CA ARG A 322 -5.86 11.83 -3.29
C ARG A 322 -6.15 10.76 -4.36
N GLU A 323 -5.50 10.81 -5.52
CA GLU A 323 -5.62 9.79 -6.57
C GLU A 323 -5.21 8.40 -6.08
N ALA A 324 -4.25 8.33 -5.15
CA ALA A 324 -3.89 7.09 -4.46
C ALA A 324 -4.83 6.72 -3.29
N GLY A 325 -5.91 7.46 -3.06
CA GLY A 325 -6.86 7.22 -1.97
C GLY A 325 -6.31 7.58 -0.58
N VAL A 326 -5.40 8.55 -0.48
CA VAL A 326 -4.82 9.03 0.78
C VAL A 326 -5.40 10.39 1.13
N THR A 327 -6.08 10.49 2.26
CA THR A 327 -6.60 11.76 2.79
C THR A 327 -5.43 12.67 3.16
N THR A 328 -5.47 13.93 2.74
CA THR A 328 -4.35 14.87 2.91
C THR A 328 -4.78 16.09 3.69
N ARG A 329 -4.04 16.43 4.74
CA ARG A 329 -4.14 17.68 5.50
C ARG A 329 -2.84 18.46 5.41
N VAL A 330 -2.90 19.76 5.63
CA VAL A 330 -1.74 20.65 5.62
C VAL A 330 -1.56 21.28 7.00
N ILE A 331 -0.37 21.14 7.56
CA ILE A 331 0.05 21.77 8.81
C ILE A 331 0.76 23.07 8.47
N ARG A 332 0.40 24.16 9.13
CA ARG A 332 1.05 25.46 9.00
C ARG A 332 2.08 25.66 10.09
N MET A 333 3.28 26.10 9.70
CA MET A 333 4.40 26.35 10.61
C MET A 333 4.58 27.81 11.00
N GLU A 334 3.86 28.75 10.35
CA GLU A 334 4.03 30.18 10.65
C GLU A 334 3.91 30.45 12.16
N PRO A 335 4.77 31.34 12.71
CA PRO A 335 5.71 32.23 12.02
C PRO A 335 7.05 31.57 11.65
N TYR A 336 7.25 30.29 11.91
CA TYR A 336 8.49 29.55 11.64
C TYR A 336 8.52 29.03 10.20
N LYS A 337 9.74 28.84 9.70
CA LYS A 337 9.95 28.44 8.32
C LYS A 337 9.58 26.99 8.07
N ASP A 338 10.07 26.09 8.92
CA ASP A 338 10.01 24.64 8.75
C ASP A 338 9.74 23.91 10.08
N PRO A 339 9.44 22.61 10.08
CA PRO A 339 9.21 21.82 11.28
C PRO A 339 10.40 21.77 12.24
N ASP A 340 11.64 21.77 11.72
CA ASP A 340 12.86 21.79 12.54
C ASP A 340 12.93 23.04 13.41
N GLU A 341 12.71 24.20 12.79
CA GLU A 341 12.68 25.49 13.50
C GLU A 341 11.50 25.58 14.47
N PHE A 342 10.31 25.12 14.05
CA PHE A 342 9.12 25.14 14.90
C PHE A 342 9.29 24.32 16.18
N ILE A 343 9.76 23.06 16.06
CA ILE A 343 9.96 22.16 17.21
C ILE A 343 10.99 22.72 18.19
N LYS A 344 12.07 23.32 17.70
CA LYS A 344 13.12 23.90 18.55
C LYS A 344 12.63 25.07 19.40
N ASN A 345 11.70 25.86 18.87
CA ASN A 345 11.22 27.05 19.55
C ASN A 345 10.01 26.81 20.43
N LEU A 346 9.08 25.93 20.02
CA LEU A 346 7.79 25.74 20.67
C LEU A 346 7.58 24.35 21.26
N GLY A 347 8.39 23.36 20.86
CA GLY A 347 8.33 22.00 21.38
C GLY A 347 7.22 21.13 20.78
N ALA A 348 7.17 19.90 21.29
CA ALA A 348 6.29 18.84 20.77
C ALA A 348 4.79 19.11 21.02
N GLU A 349 4.43 19.66 22.17
CA GLU A 349 3.01 19.92 22.51
C GLU A 349 2.39 20.93 21.55
N ALA A 350 3.10 22.01 21.24
CA ALA A 350 2.64 22.99 20.27
C ALA A 350 2.50 22.40 18.85
N PHE A 351 3.39 21.49 18.47
CA PHE A 351 3.29 20.80 17.18
C PHE A 351 2.09 19.84 17.14
N GLU A 352 1.81 19.10 18.22
CA GLU A 352 0.59 18.26 18.34
C GLU A 352 -0.68 19.12 18.19
N GLU A 353 -0.67 20.36 18.70
CA GLU A 353 -1.79 21.27 18.51
C GLU A 353 -1.93 21.71 17.05
N ARG A 354 -0.82 21.92 16.34
CA ARG A 354 -0.83 22.21 14.89
C ARG A 354 -1.40 21.03 14.10
N ILE A 355 -1.07 19.79 14.46
CA ILE A 355 -1.67 18.59 13.85
C ILE A 355 -3.19 18.59 14.04
N ARG A 356 -3.69 18.86 15.25
CA ARG A 356 -5.14 18.94 15.52
C ARG A 356 -5.85 20.02 14.72
N LYS A 357 -5.17 21.15 14.46
CA LYS A 357 -5.70 22.29 13.69
C LYS A 357 -5.41 22.20 12.18
N ALA A 358 -4.78 21.11 11.72
CA ALA A 358 -4.41 20.93 10.32
C ALA A 358 -5.63 20.97 9.40
N ARG A 359 -5.53 21.72 8.31
CA ARG A 359 -6.63 21.94 7.36
C ARG A 359 -6.63 20.87 6.28
N ASN A 360 -7.81 20.50 5.83
CA ASN A 360 -7.96 19.72 4.62
C ASN A 360 -7.22 20.39 3.45
N SER A 361 -6.49 19.61 2.64
CA SER A 361 -5.63 20.12 1.58
C SER A 361 -6.38 20.87 0.47
N PHE A 362 -7.62 20.48 0.17
CA PHE A 362 -8.45 21.18 -0.81
C PHE A 362 -8.84 22.58 -0.29
N MET A 363 -9.31 22.66 0.96
CA MET A 363 -9.67 23.93 1.58
C MET A 363 -8.45 24.85 1.75
N PHE A 364 -7.28 24.27 2.09
CA PHE A 364 -6.01 25.01 2.09
C PHE A 364 -5.69 25.56 0.70
N GLY A 365 -5.91 24.77 -0.37
CA GLY A 365 -5.71 25.21 -1.75
C GLY A 365 -6.62 26.35 -2.16
N LEU A 366 -7.86 26.40 -1.66
CA LEU A 366 -8.77 27.53 -1.88
C LEU A 366 -8.34 28.78 -1.11
N GLU A 367 -7.86 28.63 0.11
CA GLU A 367 -7.33 29.73 0.90
C GLU A 367 -6.08 30.37 0.27
N MET A 368 -5.23 29.55 -0.37
CA MET A 368 -4.11 30.09 -1.13
C MET A 368 -4.55 30.78 -2.42
N LEU A 369 -5.59 30.25 -3.07
CA LEU A 369 -6.20 30.88 -4.25
C LEU A 369 -6.82 32.23 -3.91
N GLU A 370 -7.53 32.33 -2.79
CA GLU A 370 -8.18 33.52 -2.27
C GLU A 370 -7.25 34.75 -2.22
N LYS A 371 -5.98 34.54 -1.88
CA LYS A 371 -4.97 35.61 -1.79
C LYS A 371 -4.76 36.37 -3.11
N GLY A 372 -5.18 35.79 -4.24
CA GLY A 372 -5.08 36.38 -5.57
C GLY A 372 -6.32 37.17 -5.99
N TYR A 373 -7.37 37.26 -5.14
CA TYR A 373 -8.65 37.87 -5.47
C TYR A 373 -9.10 38.84 -4.37
N ASP A 374 -9.72 39.96 -4.77
CA ASP A 374 -10.41 40.82 -3.81
C ASP A 374 -11.85 40.30 -3.61
N LEU A 375 -12.07 39.57 -2.51
CA LEU A 375 -13.38 39.00 -2.19
C LEU A 375 -14.41 40.04 -1.72
N ASN A 376 -13.99 41.29 -1.42
CA ASN A 376 -14.90 42.37 -1.09
C ASN A 376 -15.51 42.99 -2.36
N ALA A 377 -14.79 42.85 -3.49
CA ALA A 377 -15.32 43.27 -4.80
C ALA A 377 -16.18 42.16 -5.41
N PRO A 378 -17.42 42.45 -5.89
CA PRO A 378 -18.31 41.46 -6.50
C PRO A 378 -17.67 40.70 -7.67
N GLU A 379 -16.86 41.37 -8.48
CA GLU A 379 -16.14 40.83 -9.63
C GLU A 379 -15.08 39.82 -9.15
N GLY A 380 -14.25 40.20 -8.18
CA GLY A 380 -13.20 39.36 -7.61
C GLY A 380 -13.77 38.10 -6.92
N LYS A 381 -14.87 38.27 -6.16
CA LYS A 381 -15.58 37.15 -5.56
C LYS A 381 -16.16 36.20 -6.62
N THR A 382 -16.69 36.73 -7.71
CA THR A 382 -17.24 35.95 -8.81
C THR A 382 -16.16 35.14 -9.53
N GLU A 383 -15.00 35.75 -9.81
CA GLU A 383 -13.87 35.06 -10.43
C GLU A 383 -13.29 33.97 -9.54
N PHE A 384 -13.11 34.26 -8.25
CA PHE A 384 -12.70 33.27 -7.26
C PHE A 384 -13.63 32.06 -7.22
N LEU A 385 -14.95 32.28 -7.14
CA LEU A 385 -15.96 31.21 -7.11
C LEU A 385 -15.98 30.38 -8.39
N ARG A 386 -15.71 30.98 -9.55
CA ARG A 386 -15.57 30.25 -10.82
C ARG A 386 -14.37 29.33 -10.78
N GLU A 387 -13.23 29.80 -10.27
CA GLU A 387 -12.04 28.95 -10.14
C GLU A 387 -12.21 27.86 -9.08
N ALA A 388 -12.85 28.16 -7.94
CA ALA A 388 -13.24 27.17 -6.94
C ALA A 388 -14.16 26.10 -7.56
N ALA A 389 -15.15 26.52 -8.38
CA ALA A 389 -16.04 25.60 -9.08
C ALA A 389 -15.32 24.69 -10.08
N ARG A 390 -14.28 25.20 -10.80
CA ARG A 390 -13.42 24.36 -11.67
C ARG A 390 -12.68 23.28 -10.89
N ARG A 391 -12.20 23.60 -9.68
CA ARG A 391 -11.53 22.63 -8.82
C ARG A 391 -12.50 21.61 -8.23
N LEU A 392 -13.70 22.05 -7.82
CA LEU A 392 -14.79 21.18 -7.34
C LEU A 392 -15.27 20.21 -8.42
N ALA A 393 -15.34 20.66 -9.68
CA ALA A 393 -15.75 19.82 -10.81
C ALA A 393 -14.81 18.64 -11.09
N ARG A 394 -13.58 18.63 -10.56
CA ARG A 394 -12.61 17.53 -10.70
C ARG A 394 -12.84 16.37 -9.75
N PHE A 395 -13.74 16.48 -8.80
CA PHE A 395 -14.12 15.34 -7.96
C PHE A 395 -15.04 14.42 -8.76
N GLU A 396 -14.64 13.18 -8.91
CA GLU A 396 -15.38 12.17 -9.69
C GLU A 396 -16.61 11.68 -8.91
N GLU A 397 -16.46 11.41 -7.63
CA GLU A 397 -17.54 10.93 -6.79
C GLU A 397 -18.50 12.06 -6.42
N GLU A 398 -19.79 11.83 -6.70
CA GLU A 398 -20.84 12.85 -6.49
C GLU A 398 -21.00 13.23 -5.01
N ILE A 399 -20.99 12.25 -4.12
CA ILE A 399 -21.15 12.48 -2.67
C ILE A 399 -19.97 13.27 -2.11
N GLU A 400 -18.74 12.89 -2.50
CA GLU A 400 -17.54 13.62 -2.10
C GLU A 400 -17.60 15.06 -2.62
N ARG A 401 -17.91 15.26 -3.89
CA ARG A 401 -18.05 16.58 -4.50
C ARG A 401 -19.09 17.44 -3.79
N ASP A 402 -20.26 16.89 -3.48
CA ASP A 402 -21.34 17.61 -2.79
C ASP A 402 -20.93 18.04 -1.37
N ASN A 403 -20.22 17.18 -0.62
CA ASN A 403 -19.67 17.52 0.69
C ASN A 403 -18.67 18.69 0.59
N TYR A 404 -17.81 18.70 -0.43
CA TYR A 404 -16.88 19.82 -0.65
C TYR A 404 -17.60 21.09 -1.12
N ILE A 405 -18.66 21.00 -1.93
CA ILE A 405 -19.50 22.13 -2.30
C ILE A 405 -20.12 22.76 -1.06
N GLU A 406 -20.65 21.93 -0.15
CA GLU A 406 -21.24 22.43 1.12
C GLU A 406 -20.19 23.12 1.99
N ALA A 407 -18.99 22.52 2.14
CA ALA A 407 -17.89 23.11 2.91
C ALA A 407 -17.46 24.47 2.35
N VAL A 408 -17.34 24.60 1.01
CA VAL A 408 -16.98 25.85 0.33
C VAL A 408 -18.09 26.88 0.46
N ALA A 409 -19.35 26.49 0.25
CA ALA A 409 -20.51 27.34 0.38
C ALA A 409 -20.59 27.98 1.78
N LYS A 410 -20.36 27.17 2.82
CA LYS A 410 -20.33 27.65 4.21
C LYS A 410 -19.14 28.57 4.50
N THR A 411 -17.95 28.24 3.99
CA THR A 411 -16.73 29.02 4.27
C THR A 411 -16.77 30.40 3.61
N TYR A 412 -17.27 30.49 2.37
CA TYR A 412 -17.26 31.73 1.58
C TYR A 412 -18.61 32.44 1.52
N HIS A 413 -19.56 32.02 2.37
CA HIS A 413 -20.91 32.63 2.48
C HIS A 413 -21.61 32.79 1.12
N VAL A 414 -21.75 31.67 0.41
CA VAL A 414 -22.47 31.55 -0.86
C VAL A 414 -23.54 30.46 -0.75
N GLY A 415 -24.66 30.61 -1.47
CA GLY A 415 -25.71 29.59 -1.46
C GLY A 415 -25.19 28.25 -2.01
N TYR A 416 -25.56 27.15 -1.35
CA TYR A 416 -25.16 25.80 -1.78
C TYR A 416 -25.66 25.49 -3.20
N GLU A 417 -26.93 25.78 -3.47
CA GLU A 417 -27.56 25.49 -4.78
C GLU A 417 -26.96 26.35 -5.90
N GLU A 418 -26.60 27.62 -5.62
CA GLU A 418 -25.95 28.52 -6.56
C GLU A 418 -24.55 28.02 -6.92
N LEU A 419 -23.77 27.60 -5.91
CA LEU A 419 -22.44 27.06 -6.12
C LEU A 419 -22.50 25.70 -6.85
N LYS A 420 -23.46 24.83 -6.52
CA LYS A 420 -23.67 23.54 -7.20
C LYS A 420 -24.01 23.74 -8.67
N LYS A 421 -24.92 24.67 -9.01
CA LYS A 421 -25.22 25.04 -10.40
C LYS A 421 -24.00 25.55 -11.14
N LEU A 422 -23.16 26.37 -10.48
CA LEU A 422 -21.93 26.88 -11.07
C LEU A 422 -20.94 25.75 -11.36
N VAL A 423 -20.78 24.79 -10.44
CA VAL A 423 -19.92 23.61 -10.63
C VAL A 423 -20.37 22.79 -11.83
N VAL A 424 -21.67 22.50 -11.94
CA VAL A 424 -22.23 21.75 -13.08
C VAL A 424 -22.00 22.50 -14.39
N LYS A 425 -22.27 23.83 -14.43
CA LYS A 425 -22.04 24.65 -15.61
C LYS A 425 -20.58 24.64 -16.08
N VAL A 426 -19.66 24.77 -15.14
CA VAL A 426 -18.21 24.73 -15.42
C VAL A 426 -17.75 23.35 -15.88
N ALA A 427 -18.27 22.26 -15.29
CA ALA A 427 -17.99 20.90 -15.73
C ALA A 427 -18.38 20.67 -17.20
N VAL A 428 -19.57 21.11 -17.59
CA VAL A 428 -20.06 21.01 -18.98
C VAL A 428 -19.18 21.85 -19.93
N GLN A 429 -18.84 23.09 -19.57
CA GLN A 429 -17.98 23.95 -20.39
C GLN A 429 -16.56 23.44 -20.57
N SER A 430 -16.06 22.66 -19.59
CA SER A 430 -14.72 22.09 -19.61
C SER A 430 -14.65 20.73 -20.32
N GLY A 431 -15.74 20.26 -20.91
CA GLY A 431 -15.80 18.94 -21.57
C GLY A 431 -15.73 17.74 -20.59
N MET A 432 -15.82 18.00 -19.29
CA MET A 432 -16.00 16.96 -18.28
C MET A 432 -17.45 16.47 -18.39
N ALA A 433 -17.66 15.15 -18.40
CA ALA A 433 -19.00 14.57 -18.50
C ALA A 433 -19.92 15.20 -17.44
N ALA A 434 -21.08 15.73 -17.87
CA ALA A 434 -22.04 16.27 -16.92
C ALA A 434 -22.48 15.17 -15.96
N PRO A 435 -22.46 15.41 -14.63
CA PRO A 435 -23.01 14.45 -13.69
C PRO A 435 -24.49 14.27 -14.02
N ALA A 436 -24.91 13.02 -14.26
CA ALA A 436 -26.29 12.67 -14.52
C ALA A 436 -27.14 13.09 -13.30
N THR A 437 -27.92 14.15 -13.42
CA THR A 437 -28.93 14.55 -12.43
C THR A 437 -30.06 13.52 -12.44
N LYS A 438 -29.95 12.49 -11.60
CA LYS A 438 -31.12 11.65 -11.26
C LYS A 438 -31.91 12.33 -10.13
N PRO A 439 -33.28 12.36 -10.20
CA PRO A 439 -34.09 12.94 -9.15
C PRO A 439 -33.84 12.25 -7.81
N ARG A 440 -33.75 13.04 -6.76
CA ARG A 440 -33.58 12.62 -5.37
C ARG A 440 -34.75 11.73 -4.95
N GLN A 441 -34.59 10.42 -5.06
CA GLN A 441 -35.36 9.47 -4.27
C GLN A 441 -34.63 9.30 -2.93
N THR A 442 -35.35 9.57 -1.86
CA THR A 442 -34.94 9.28 -0.49
C THR A 442 -34.69 7.77 -0.37
N ILE A 443 -33.43 7.38 -0.52
CA ILE A 443 -33.03 6.00 -0.30
C ILE A 443 -32.46 5.95 1.13
N ARG A 444 -33.18 5.25 2.00
CA ARG A 444 -32.60 4.63 3.20
C ARG A 444 -31.30 3.92 2.76
N GLN A 445 -30.21 4.14 3.50
CA GLN A 445 -28.96 3.39 3.32
C GLN A 445 -29.23 1.90 3.54
N GLU A 446 -29.57 1.22 2.44
CA GLU A 446 -29.31 -0.19 2.30
C GLU A 446 -27.96 -0.33 1.63
N THR A 447 -27.03 -1.01 2.27
CA THR A 447 -25.83 -1.56 1.64
C THR A 447 -26.20 -2.08 0.24
N PRO A 448 -25.36 -1.86 -0.83
CA PRO A 448 -25.66 -2.42 -2.15
C PRO A 448 -25.97 -3.90 -1.96
N LYS A 449 -27.18 -4.33 -2.28
CA LYS A 449 -27.53 -5.75 -2.28
C LYS A 449 -26.63 -6.37 -3.33
N GLU A 450 -25.66 -7.15 -2.88
CA GLU A 450 -24.87 -8.03 -3.73
C GLU A 450 -25.87 -8.79 -4.61
N ASP A 451 -25.66 -8.75 -5.94
CA ASP A 451 -26.58 -9.41 -6.88
C ASP A 451 -26.80 -10.85 -6.41
N GLY A 452 -28.06 -11.24 -6.25
CA GLY A 452 -28.40 -12.54 -5.68
C GLY A 452 -27.73 -13.72 -6.38
N HIS A 453 -27.37 -13.56 -7.65
CA HIS A 453 -26.65 -14.55 -8.44
C HIS A 453 -25.17 -14.64 -8.09
N ILE A 454 -24.50 -13.51 -7.90
CA ILE A 454 -23.11 -13.45 -7.44
C ILE A 454 -22.99 -14.08 -6.05
N ARG A 455 -23.93 -13.73 -5.17
CA ARG A 455 -24.00 -14.29 -3.82
C ARG A 455 -24.21 -15.81 -3.83
N SER A 456 -25.03 -16.34 -4.73
CA SER A 456 -25.27 -17.79 -4.83
C SER A 456 -24.01 -18.54 -5.27
N GLN A 457 -23.25 -18.01 -6.23
CA GLN A 457 -21.97 -18.59 -6.66
C GLN A 457 -20.95 -18.60 -5.50
N LYS A 458 -20.85 -17.51 -4.77
CA LYS A 458 -19.99 -17.38 -3.60
C LYS A 458 -20.35 -18.39 -2.50
N ILE A 459 -21.63 -18.49 -2.16
CA ILE A 459 -22.12 -19.45 -1.15
C ILE A 459 -21.84 -20.89 -1.58
N LEU A 460 -22.03 -21.24 -2.86
CA LEU A 460 -21.78 -22.60 -3.35
C LEU A 460 -20.30 -22.97 -3.20
N LEU A 461 -19.37 -22.10 -3.62
CA LEU A 461 -17.94 -22.32 -3.43
C LEU A 461 -17.57 -22.47 -1.95
N THR A 462 -18.16 -21.65 -1.08
CA THR A 462 -17.95 -21.76 0.38
C THR A 462 -18.41 -23.10 0.92
N TRP A 463 -19.58 -23.62 0.47
CA TRP A 463 -20.08 -24.95 0.84
C TRP A 463 -19.11 -26.05 0.41
N LEU A 464 -18.59 -26.00 -0.83
CA LEU A 464 -17.65 -27.00 -1.36
C LEU A 464 -16.32 -27.02 -0.58
N ILE A 465 -15.88 -25.86 -0.08
CA ILE A 465 -14.66 -25.74 0.72
C ILE A 465 -14.87 -26.23 2.16
N ASP A 466 -16.03 -25.94 2.75
CA ASP A 466 -16.32 -26.29 4.13
C ASP A 466 -16.74 -27.75 4.31
N ARG A 467 -17.20 -28.40 3.23
CA ARG A 467 -17.72 -29.77 3.23
C ARG A 467 -17.32 -30.53 1.97
N GLU A 468 -16.21 -31.20 2.05
CA GLU A 468 -15.65 -31.99 0.93
C GLU A 468 -16.61 -33.08 0.43
N GLU A 469 -17.39 -33.69 1.33
CA GLU A 469 -18.37 -34.72 1.01
C GLU A 469 -19.49 -34.25 0.06
N LEU A 470 -19.68 -32.94 -0.06
CA LEU A 470 -20.68 -32.40 -1.03
C LEU A 470 -20.16 -32.36 -2.47
N PHE A 471 -18.84 -32.45 -2.66
CA PHE A 471 -18.26 -32.33 -4.00
C PHE A 471 -18.78 -33.36 -4.96
N ASP A 472 -18.81 -34.64 -4.56
CA ASP A 472 -19.31 -35.76 -5.40
C ASP A 472 -20.77 -35.62 -5.78
N GLN A 473 -21.57 -34.95 -4.95
CA GLN A 473 -22.99 -34.73 -5.23
C GLN A 473 -23.19 -33.53 -6.13
N VAL A 474 -22.45 -32.42 -5.86
CA VAL A 474 -22.57 -31.15 -6.58
C VAL A 474 -21.95 -31.23 -7.97
N SER A 475 -20.79 -31.88 -8.12
CA SER A 475 -20.07 -32.02 -9.40
C SER A 475 -20.85 -32.74 -10.51
N ARG A 476 -21.85 -33.51 -10.15
CA ARG A 476 -22.78 -34.13 -11.12
C ARG A 476 -23.68 -33.14 -11.84
N TYR A 477 -23.89 -31.94 -11.24
CA TYR A 477 -24.86 -30.96 -11.73
C TYR A 477 -24.24 -29.62 -12.06
N VAL A 478 -23.20 -29.20 -11.35
CA VAL A 478 -22.51 -27.92 -11.52
C VAL A 478 -21.07 -28.19 -11.90
N THR A 479 -20.61 -27.51 -12.94
CA THR A 479 -19.22 -27.55 -13.41
C THR A 479 -18.60 -26.14 -13.27
N PRO A 480 -17.28 -25.97 -13.38
CA PRO A 480 -16.65 -24.66 -13.32
C PRO A 480 -17.20 -23.63 -14.31
N GLU A 481 -17.70 -24.11 -15.50
CA GLU A 481 -18.29 -23.26 -16.53
C GLU A 481 -19.61 -22.62 -16.09
N ASP A 482 -20.28 -23.16 -15.07
CA ASP A 482 -21.52 -22.61 -14.52
C ASP A 482 -21.29 -21.34 -13.69
N PHE A 483 -20.05 -21.06 -13.32
CA PHE A 483 -19.67 -19.83 -12.62
C PHE A 483 -19.45 -18.69 -13.64
N THR A 484 -20.32 -17.70 -13.60
CA THR A 484 -20.33 -16.59 -14.57
C THR A 484 -19.38 -15.45 -14.21
N VAL A 485 -18.94 -15.37 -12.95
CA VAL A 485 -17.90 -14.46 -12.50
C VAL A 485 -16.54 -15.10 -12.76
N GLU A 486 -15.68 -14.44 -13.54
CA GLU A 486 -14.39 -14.99 -13.98
C GLU A 486 -13.51 -15.46 -12.81
N LEU A 487 -13.41 -14.65 -11.75
CA LEU A 487 -12.67 -15.01 -10.53
C LEU A 487 -13.24 -16.29 -9.88
N TYR A 488 -14.57 -16.40 -9.78
CA TYR A 488 -15.21 -17.58 -9.17
C TYR A 488 -15.08 -18.82 -10.04
N ARG A 489 -15.09 -18.67 -11.37
CA ARG A 489 -14.81 -19.76 -12.30
C ARG A 489 -13.41 -20.30 -12.11
N LYS A 490 -12.41 -19.44 -12.06
CA LYS A 490 -11.01 -19.82 -11.82
C LYS A 490 -10.82 -20.53 -10.48
N VAL A 491 -11.47 -20.04 -9.43
CA VAL A 491 -11.48 -20.71 -8.10
C VAL A 491 -12.16 -22.07 -8.20
N ALA A 492 -13.28 -22.20 -8.91
CA ALA A 492 -13.98 -23.47 -9.11
C ALA A 492 -13.11 -24.48 -9.87
N GLU A 493 -12.46 -24.07 -10.96
CA GLU A 493 -11.52 -24.92 -11.72
C GLU A 493 -10.44 -25.51 -10.82
N LEU A 494 -9.78 -24.66 -10.01
CA LEU A 494 -8.75 -25.10 -9.09
C LEU A 494 -9.27 -26.03 -7.99
N LEU A 495 -10.47 -25.76 -7.44
CA LEU A 495 -11.09 -26.63 -6.44
C LEU A 495 -11.46 -28.01 -7.03
N TYR A 496 -12.02 -28.05 -8.24
CA TYR A 496 -12.36 -29.30 -8.92
C TYR A 496 -11.10 -30.11 -9.27
N GLU A 497 -10.03 -29.44 -9.69
CA GLU A 497 -8.74 -30.09 -9.95
C GLU A 497 -8.13 -30.68 -8.68
N GLN A 498 -8.15 -29.95 -7.56
CA GLN A 498 -7.67 -30.44 -6.27
C GLN A 498 -8.49 -31.62 -5.76
N HIS A 499 -9.83 -31.53 -5.84
CA HIS A 499 -10.71 -32.63 -5.44
C HIS A 499 -10.46 -33.90 -6.26
N ALA A 500 -10.24 -33.77 -7.58
CA ALA A 500 -9.88 -34.90 -8.43
C ALA A 500 -8.54 -35.56 -8.05
N LYS A 501 -7.63 -34.82 -7.42
CA LYS A 501 -6.36 -35.34 -6.88
C LYS A 501 -6.48 -35.87 -5.45
N GLY A 502 -7.64 -35.72 -4.81
CA GLY A 502 -7.91 -36.19 -3.44
C GLY A 502 -7.35 -35.30 -2.33
N GLU A 503 -7.01 -34.04 -2.62
CA GLU A 503 -6.47 -33.07 -1.65
C GLU A 503 -7.12 -31.70 -1.87
N LEU A 504 -8.01 -31.28 -0.97
CA LEU A 504 -8.56 -29.93 -0.95
C LEU A 504 -7.69 -29.02 -0.08
N ASN A 505 -7.07 -28.02 -0.69
CA ASN A 505 -6.18 -27.08 -0.03
C ASN A 505 -6.47 -25.62 -0.42
N PRO A 506 -7.43 -24.94 0.27
CA PRO A 506 -7.80 -23.56 -0.05
C PRO A 506 -6.62 -22.57 0.06
N ALA A 507 -5.69 -22.80 0.99
CA ALA A 507 -4.52 -21.93 1.15
C ALA A 507 -3.56 -22.00 -0.05
N GLN A 508 -3.47 -23.15 -0.73
CA GLN A 508 -2.69 -23.30 -1.96
C GLN A 508 -3.34 -22.55 -3.12
N ILE A 509 -4.67 -22.52 -3.20
CA ILE A 509 -5.41 -21.80 -4.26
C ILE A 509 -5.04 -20.31 -4.24
N MET A 510 -4.81 -19.72 -3.08
CA MET A 510 -4.38 -18.32 -2.95
C MET A 510 -3.09 -18.00 -3.73
N ASN A 511 -2.19 -18.96 -3.92
CA ASN A 511 -0.91 -18.74 -4.60
C ASN A 511 -1.07 -18.50 -6.12
N TYR A 512 -2.20 -18.86 -6.70
CA TYR A 512 -2.49 -18.66 -8.13
C TYR A 512 -2.99 -17.25 -8.47
N PHE A 513 -3.27 -16.43 -7.47
CA PHE A 513 -3.71 -15.04 -7.63
C PHE A 513 -2.57 -14.11 -7.24
N THR A 514 -2.25 -13.13 -8.07
CA THR A 514 -1.10 -12.23 -7.86
C THR A 514 -1.50 -10.80 -7.54
N GLU A 515 -2.73 -10.41 -7.91
CA GLU A 515 -3.24 -9.07 -7.67
C GLU A 515 -3.87 -8.94 -6.29
N GLU A 516 -3.62 -7.84 -5.60
CA GLU A 516 -4.08 -7.60 -4.22
C GLU A 516 -5.62 -7.66 -4.10
N GLU A 517 -6.34 -7.16 -5.10
CA GLU A 517 -7.81 -7.19 -5.13
C GLU A 517 -8.35 -8.61 -5.28
N GLU A 518 -7.74 -9.43 -6.15
CA GLU A 518 -8.10 -10.85 -6.32
C GLU A 518 -7.83 -11.63 -5.03
N HIS A 519 -6.67 -11.42 -4.39
CA HIS A 519 -6.34 -12.03 -3.10
C HIS A 519 -7.41 -11.74 -2.03
N ARG A 520 -7.80 -10.47 -1.88
CA ARG A 520 -8.84 -10.07 -0.92
C ARG A 520 -10.19 -10.70 -1.23
N ALA A 521 -10.57 -10.74 -2.51
CA ALA A 521 -11.84 -11.32 -2.94
C ALA A 521 -11.88 -12.84 -2.70
N VAL A 522 -10.81 -13.57 -3.00
CA VAL A 522 -10.70 -15.03 -2.77
C VAL A 522 -10.64 -15.33 -1.26
N ALA A 523 -9.90 -14.56 -0.48
CA ALA A 523 -9.88 -14.69 0.98
C ALA A 523 -11.26 -14.44 1.60
N ALA A 524 -12.01 -13.44 1.11
CA ALA A 524 -13.38 -13.17 1.54
C ALA A 524 -14.33 -14.32 1.17
N LEU A 525 -14.16 -14.92 -0.02
CA LEU A 525 -14.90 -16.08 -0.47
C LEU A 525 -14.74 -17.27 0.50
N PHE A 526 -13.49 -17.60 0.86
CA PHE A 526 -13.15 -18.73 1.72
C PHE A 526 -13.53 -18.52 3.21
N ASN A 527 -13.77 -17.29 3.62
CA ASN A 527 -14.17 -16.91 4.98
C ASN A 527 -15.62 -16.41 5.08
N THR A 528 -16.42 -16.58 4.02
CA THR A 528 -17.83 -16.23 4.05
C THR A 528 -18.54 -17.08 5.11
N ARG A 529 -19.20 -16.45 6.09
CA ARG A 529 -20.02 -17.15 7.08
C ARG A 529 -21.34 -17.54 6.41
N ILE A 530 -21.56 -18.82 6.26
CA ILE A 530 -22.88 -19.35 5.97
C ILE A 530 -23.69 -19.24 7.25
N LYS A 531 -24.92 -18.68 7.20
CA LYS A 531 -25.78 -18.63 8.38
C LYS A 531 -25.85 -20.05 8.97
N GLU A 532 -25.60 -20.17 10.28
CA GLU A 532 -25.76 -21.42 11.00
C GLU A 532 -27.22 -21.87 10.86
N LEU A 533 -27.45 -22.79 9.92
CA LEU A 533 -28.71 -23.49 9.79
C LEU A 533 -28.67 -24.63 10.81
N THR A 534 -29.61 -24.64 11.73
CA THR A 534 -29.58 -25.49 12.92
C THR A 534 -30.00 -26.95 12.65
N THR A 535 -30.62 -27.22 11.52
CA THR A 535 -31.08 -28.55 11.17
C THR A 535 -30.54 -29.03 9.82
N ALA A 536 -30.25 -30.33 9.70
CA ALA A 536 -29.80 -30.97 8.45
C ALA A 536 -30.74 -30.67 7.28
N GLY A 537 -32.04 -30.74 7.50
CA GLY A 537 -33.04 -30.46 6.46
C GLY A 537 -33.07 -29.03 5.95
N GLU A 538 -32.76 -28.03 6.80
CA GLU A 538 -32.60 -26.63 6.37
C GLU A 538 -31.33 -26.46 5.54
N GLN A 539 -30.24 -27.14 5.91
CA GLN A 539 -28.99 -27.13 5.16
C GLN A 539 -29.15 -27.76 3.78
N GLU A 540 -29.77 -28.93 3.69
CA GLU A 540 -30.09 -29.63 2.41
C GLU A 540 -30.92 -28.75 1.48
N LYS A 541 -31.95 -28.08 2.03
CA LYS A 541 -32.79 -27.16 1.27
C LYS A 541 -31.97 -25.95 0.75
N ALA A 542 -31.14 -25.36 1.60
CA ALA A 542 -30.33 -24.21 1.24
C ALA A 542 -29.30 -24.54 0.17
N ILE A 543 -28.63 -25.69 0.24
CA ILE A 543 -27.69 -26.16 -0.77
C ILE A 543 -28.40 -26.37 -2.10
N LYS A 544 -29.52 -27.08 -2.08
CA LYS A 544 -30.34 -27.36 -3.27
C LYS A 544 -30.78 -26.07 -3.96
N GLU A 545 -31.30 -25.09 -3.20
CA GLU A 545 -31.69 -23.79 -3.73
C GLU A 545 -30.48 -23.03 -4.31
N THR A 546 -29.31 -23.14 -3.68
CA THR A 546 -28.08 -22.50 -4.17
C THR A 546 -27.61 -23.11 -5.49
N ILE A 547 -27.59 -24.44 -5.62
CA ILE A 547 -27.23 -25.15 -6.84
C ILE A 547 -28.18 -24.76 -7.97
N LEU A 548 -29.51 -24.79 -7.71
CA LEU A 548 -30.52 -24.41 -8.69
C LEU A 548 -30.28 -22.98 -9.21
N ARG A 549 -30.06 -22.00 -8.33
CA ARG A 549 -29.84 -20.62 -8.75
C ARG A 549 -28.57 -20.45 -9.58
N VAL A 550 -27.46 -21.11 -9.20
CA VAL A 550 -26.20 -21.05 -9.99
C VAL A 550 -26.46 -21.62 -11.39
N LYS A 551 -27.13 -22.77 -11.50
CA LYS A 551 -27.40 -23.43 -12.77
C LYS A 551 -28.37 -22.65 -13.65
N GLU A 552 -29.47 -22.15 -13.08
CA GLU A 552 -30.46 -21.33 -13.80
C GLU A 552 -29.85 -20.09 -14.40
N TYR A 553 -29.01 -19.39 -13.61
CA TYR A 553 -28.34 -18.17 -14.08
C TYR A 553 -27.28 -18.46 -15.15
N SER A 554 -26.52 -19.55 -15.01
CA SER A 554 -25.60 -20.03 -16.04
C SER A 554 -26.31 -20.24 -17.37
N ILE A 555 -27.46 -20.93 -17.33
CA ILE A 555 -28.30 -21.21 -18.51
C ILE A 555 -28.89 -19.92 -19.11
N GLU A 556 -29.35 -19.00 -18.26
CA GLU A 556 -29.87 -17.71 -18.72
C GLU A 556 -28.77 -16.89 -19.42
N THR A 557 -27.58 -16.84 -18.85
CA THR A 557 -26.42 -16.13 -19.42
C THR A 557 -25.97 -16.77 -20.73
N ALA A 558 -25.91 -18.10 -20.77
CA ALA A 558 -25.57 -18.84 -21.98
C ALA A 558 -26.66 -18.64 -23.08
N THR A 559 -27.93 -18.56 -22.70
CA THR A 559 -29.05 -18.32 -23.65
C THR A 559 -28.97 -16.92 -24.28
N ARG A 560 -28.59 -15.90 -23.49
CA ARG A 560 -28.41 -14.50 -23.99
C ARG A 560 -27.24 -14.35 -24.96
N ASN A 561 -26.20 -15.17 -24.79
CA ASN A 561 -24.95 -15.06 -25.55
C ASN A 561 -24.85 -16.08 -26.69
N LEU A 562 -25.87 -16.93 -26.88
CA LEU A 562 -25.86 -18.00 -27.87
C LEU A 562 -26.10 -17.45 -29.29
N ASP A 563 -25.22 -17.79 -30.21
CA ASP A 563 -25.46 -17.58 -31.64
C ASP A 563 -26.57 -18.57 -32.11
N PRO A 564 -27.68 -18.08 -32.70
CA PRO A 564 -28.77 -18.95 -33.16
C PRO A 564 -28.35 -20.04 -34.18
N THR A 565 -27.18 -19.91 -34.79
CA THR A 565 -26.63 -20.86 -35.76
C THR A 565 -25.75 -21.94 -35.13
N ASP A 566 -25.39 -21.81 -33.83
CA ASP A 566 -24.57 -22.79 -33.09
C ASP A 566 -25.43 -23.98 -32.61
N ILE A 567 -25.51 -25.01 -33.45
CA ILE A 567 -26.29 -26.24 -33.18
C ILE A 567 -25.74 -27.00 -31.94
N GLN A 568 -24.43 -26.99 -31.73
CA GLN A 568 -23.81 -27.64 -30.57
C GLN A 568 -24.11 -26.89 -29.27
N GLY A 569 -24.08 -25.55 -29.31
CA GLY A 569 -24.48 -24.71 -28.21
C GLY A 569 -25.93 -24.87 -27.83
N LEU A 570 -26.84 -24.97 -28.81
CA LEU A 570 -28.25 -25.26 -28.59
C LEU A 570 -28.46 -26.63 -27.90
N GLN A 571 -27.72 -27.67 -28.31
CA GLN A 571 -27.80 -29.00 -27.73
C GLN A 571 -27.30 -29.03 -26.27
N ARG A 572 -26.20 -28.32 -25.96
CA ARG A 572 -25.72 -28.16 -24.60
C ARG A 572 -26.74 -27.45 -23.71
N LEU A 573 -27.40 -26.45 -24.24
CA LEU A 573 -28.42 -25.66 -23.53
C LEU A 573 -29.68 -26.47 -23.23
N MET A 574 -30.11 -27.33 -24.17
CA MET A 574 -31.21 -28.28 -23.97
C MET A 574 -30.89 -29.31 -22.88
N ASN A 575 -29.68 -29.85 -22.88
CA ASN A 575 -29.21 -30.79 -21.86
C ASN A 575 -29.11 -30.12 -20.47
N ALA A 576 -28.63 -28.88 -20.40
CA ALA A 576 -28.58 -28.12 -19.17
C ALA A 576 -29.98 -27.82 -18.60
N LYS A 577 -30.95 -27.45 -19.44
CA LYS A 577 -32.34 -27.25 -19.00
C LYS A 577 -32.99 -28.55 -18.49
N LYS A 578 -32.68 -29.70 -19.09
CA LYS A 578 -33.14 -31.01 -18.60
C LYS A 578 -32.51 -31.32 -17.23
N ALA A 579 -31.23 -31.05 -17.05
CA ALA A 579 -30.54 -31.24 -15.78
C ALA A 579 -31.19 -30.43 -14.64
N VAL A 580 -31.66 -29.20 -14.90
CA VAL A 580 -32.38 -28.37 -13.90
C VAL A 580 -33.72 -29.04 -13.51
N GLN A 581 -34.45 -29.63 -14.46
CA GLN A 581 -35.68 -30.36 -14.15
C GLN A 581 -35.42 -31.57 -13.25
N ASP A 582 -34.31 -32.27 -13.47
CA ASP A 582 -33.91 -33.40 -12.63
C ASP A 582 -33.45 -32.96 -11.24
N LEU A 583 -32.79 -31.79 -11.15
CA LEU A 583 -32.38 -31.15 -9.87
C LEU A 583 -33.57 -30.81 -8.97
N HIS A 584 -34.72 -30.44 -9.53
CA HIS A 584 -35.93 -30.19 -8.73
C HIS A 584 -36.44 -31.44 -7.99
N LYS A 585 -36.11 -32.65 -8.49
CA LYS A 585 -36.50 -33.94 -7.90
C LYS A 585 -35.44 -34.52 -6.95
N LEU A 586 -34.27 -33.89 -6.87
CA LEU A 586 -33.12 -34.41 -6.12
C LEU A 586 -33.30 -34.25 -4.60
N HIS A 587 -32.94 -35.29 -3.85
CA HIS A 587 -32.66 -35.21 -2.41
C HIS A 587 -31.15 -35.21 -2.20
N ILE A 588 -30.62 -34.13 -1.63
CA ILE A 588 -29.21 -34.00 -1.24
C ILE A 588 -29.16 -34.43 0.24
N SER A 589 -28.44 -35.50 0.55
CA SER A 589 -28.28 -35.99 1.92
C SER A 589 -26.99 -35.42 2.52
N ILE A 590 -27.10 -34.73 3.64
CA ILE A 590 -25.97 -34.25 4.47
C ILE A 590 -25.92 -35.23 5.66
N ASN A 591 -25.07 -36.24 5.58
CA ASN A 591 -24.81 -37.13 6.71
C ASN A 591 -23.83 -36.51 7.70
#